data_fee690ec96f8a862b1c6924ce95db6b8
#
_entry.id   fee690ec96f8a862b1c6924ce95db6b8
#
_cell.length_a   1.000
_cell.length_b   1.000
_cell.length_c   1.000
_cell.angle_alpha   90.00
_cell.angle_beta   90.00
_cell.angle_gamma   90.00
#
_symmetry.space_group_name_H-M   'P 1'
#
loop_
_entity.id
_entity.type
_entity.pdbx_description
1 polymer ?
#
loop_
_entity_poly.entity_id
_entity_poly.type
_entity_poly.pdbx_seq_one_letter_code
_entity_poly.pdbx_strand_id
1 'polypeptide(L)'
;MAAPPEKLARSLEALKALQDRGVVAIRSSDLERIDRERLVKNGFLQPVMKGWYIPARPDAVAGESTAWYASFWDFCASYLNERFSADWCLSPEQSLLLHAGNRTVPTQLLVRSTKGENKITRLPHDTSLLTVRYSMPDEQDIEVNNGLRLYALVPALIDCTPGLFHQHPTDQGRD
;
A
#
# COMPACT_ATOMS: atom_id res chain seq x y z
N MET A 1 -39.81 1.25 2.88
CA MET A 1 -38.55 0.90 2.19
C MET A 1 -37.85 2.19 1.80
N ALA A 2 -36.55 2.35 2.18
CA ALA A 2 -35.78 3.55 1.80
C ALA A 2 -35.60 3.62 0.27
N ALA A 3 -35.66 4.82 -0.31
CA ALA A 3 -35.44 5.04 -1.73
C ALA A 3 -33.99 4.72 -2.13
N PRO A 4 -33.71 4.39 -3.42
CA PRO A 4 -32.36 4.10 -3.86
C PRO A 4 -31.30 5.16 -3.49
N PRO A 5 -31.58 6.49 -3.58
CA PRO A 5 -30.66 7.51 -3.14
C PRO A 5 -30.37 7.48 -1.64
N GLU A 6 -31.37 7.21 -0.79
CA GLU A 6 -31.20 7.11 0.67
C GLU A 6 -30.32 5.92 1.07
N LYS A 7 -30.47 4.81 0.36
CA LYS A 7 -29.63 3.62 0.58
C LYS A 7 -28.19 3.87 0.21
N LEU A 8 -27.94 4.60 -0.87
CA LEU A 8 -26.59 5.00 -1.27
C LEU A 8 -25.99 5.98 -0.26
N ALA A 9 -26.75 6.98 0.19
CA ALA A 9 -26.33 7.93 1.19
C ALA A 9 -25.86 7.23 2.47
N ARG A 10 -26.61 6.24 2.97
CA ARG A 10 -26.20 5.43 4.13
C ARG A 10 -24.90 4.68 3.89
N SER A 11 -24.72 4.07 2.71
CA SER A 11 -23.47 3.38 2.37
C SER A 11 -22.30 4.35 2.29
N LEU A 12 -22.51 5.58 1.80
CA LEU A 12 -21.50 6.64 1.75
C LEU A 12 -21.14 7.15 3.16
N GLU A 13 -22.10 7.23 4.07
CA GLU A 13 -21.82 7.56 5.48
C GLU A 13 -20.92 6.51 6.14
N ALA A 14 -21.16 5.22 5.87
CA ALA A 14 -20.32 4.15 6.37
C ALA A 14 -18.88 4.25 5.81
N LEU A 15 -18.74 4.54 4.50
CA LEU A 15 -17.43 4.77 3.88
C LEU A 15 -16.73 5.98 4.47
N LYS A 16 -17.46 7.09 4.63
CA LYS A 16 -16.93 8.31 5.22
C LYS A 16 -16.44 8.08 6.65
N ALA A 17 -17.15 7.31 7.45
CA ALA A 17 -16.71 6.98 8.81
C ALA A 17 -15.37 6.22 8.84
N LEU A 18 -15.06 5.40 7.85
CA LEU A 18 -13.75 4.77 7.68
C LEU A 18 -12.69 5.79 7.29
N GLN A 19 -12.99 6.66 6.32
CA GLN A 19 -12.08 7.70 5.85
C GLN A 19 -11.74 8.71 6.94
N ASP A 20 -12.70 9.12 7.76
CA ASP A 20 -12.51 10.04 8.89
C ASP A 20 -11.57 9.44 9.96
N ARG A 21 -11.45 8.11 10.01
CA ARG A 21 -10.48 7.38 10.84
C ARG A 21 -9.13 7.15 10.15
N GLY A 22 -8.93 7.70 8.94
CA GLY A 22 -7.71 7.54 8.16
C GLY A 22 -7.57 6.17 7.47
N VAL A 23 -8.65 5.38 7.38
CA VAL A 23 -8.62 4.07 6.69
C VAL A 23 -8.71 4.28 5.19
N VAL A 24 -7.65 3.96 4.46
CA VAL A 24 -7.60 4.00 2.99
C VAL A 24 -7.76 2.59 2.41
N ALA A 25 -7.03 1.61 2.94
CA ALA A 25 -7.18 0.23 2.53
C ALA A 25 -8.32 -0.42 3.32
N ILE A 26 -9.42 -0.71 2.64
CA ILE A 26 -10.66 -1.20 3.23
C ILE A 26 -10.77 -2.70 3.02
N ARG A 27 -10.94 -3.44 4.12
CA ARG A 27 -11.18 -4.88 4.08
C ARG A 27 -12.67 -5.17 3.88
N SER A 28 -12.96 -6.36 3.35
CA SER A 28 -14.35 -6.83 3.23
C SER A 28 -15.09 -6.89 4.58
N SER A 29 -14.36 -7.02 5.69
CA SER A 29 -14.89 -7.03 7.06
C SER A 29 -15.22 -5.63 7.61
N ASP A 30 -14.68 -4.57 7.01
CA ASP A 30 -14.84 -3.19 7.50
C ASP A 30 -16.18 -2.56 7.09
N LEU A 31 -16.86 -3.14 6.11
CA LEU A 31 -18.16 -2.71 5.61
C LEU A 31 -19.11 -3.89 5.51
N GLU A 32 -20.39 -3.65 5.73
CA GLU A 32 -21.41 -4.64 5.43
C GLU A 32 -21.41 -5.01 3.94
N ARG A 33 -21.72 -6.26 3.62
CA ARG A 33 -21.70 -6.75 2.25
C ARG A 33 -22.56 -5.89 1.30
N ILE A 34 -23.76 -5.53 1.74
CA ILE A 34 -24.70 -4.74 0.93
C ILE A 34 -24.14 -3.34 0.65
N ASP A 35 -23.54 -2.69 1.64
CA ASP A 35 -22.93 -1.36 1.47
C ASP A 35 -21.74 -1.43 0.53
N ARG A 36 -20.87 -2.41 0.72
CA ARG A 36 -19.71 -2.64 -0.14
C ARG A 36 -20.11 -2.88 -1.60
N GLU A 37 -21.06 -3.78 -1.86
CA GLU A 37 -21.56 -4.06 -3.21
C GLU A 37 -22.15 -2.80 -3.85
N ARG A 38 -22.88 -2.00 -3.09
CA ARG A 38 -23.48 -0.75 -3.56
C ARG A 38 -22.44 0.30 -3.89
N LEU A 39 -21.43 0.47 -3.04
CA LEU A 39 -20.33 1.41 -3.24
C LEU A 39 -19.48 1.03 -4.45
N VAL A 40 -19.19 -0.24 -4.64
CA VAL A 40 -18.45 -0.74 -5.83
C VAL A 40 -19.29 -0.50 -7.10
N LYS A 41 -20.57 -0.86 -7.07
CA LYS A 41 -21.48 -0.66 -8.22
C LYS A 41 -21.58 0.81 -8.64
N ASN A 42 -21.55 1.73 -7.69
CA ASN A 42 -21.63 3.17 -7.94
C ASN A 42 -20.27 3.88 -8.09
N GLY A 43 -19.16 3.13 -8.14
CA GLY A 43 -17.83 3.67 -8.42
C GLY A 43 -17.15 4.39 -7.25
N PHE A 44 -17.63 4.26 -6.02
CA PHE A 44 -17.02 4.85 -4.81
C PHE A 44 -15.97 3.95 -4.16
N LEU A 45 -15.98 2.67 -4.49
CA LEU A 45 -14.98 1.69 -4.10
C LEU A 45 -14.46 0.95 -5.33
N GLN A 46 -13.16 0.70 -5.33
CA GLN A 46 -12.47 -0.11 -6.34
C GLN A 46 -11.87 -1.35 -5.68
N PRO A 47 -12.15 -2.56 -6.18
CA PRO A 47 -11.47 -3.75 -5.70
C PRO A 47 -9.99 -3.73 -6.09
N VAL A 48 -9.12 -4.09 -5.15
CA VAL A 48 -7.67 -4.24 -5.37
C VAL A 48 -7.33 -5.71 -5.57
N MET A 49 -7.74 -6.52 -4.64
CA MET A 49 -7.60 -7.97 -4.64
C MET A 49 -8.68 -8.58 -3.74
N LYS A 50 -8.74 -9.92 -3.69
CA LYS A 50 -9.76 -10.59 -2.88
C LYS A 50 -9.77 -10.08 -1.43
N GLY A 51 -10.90 -9.51 -1.04
CA GLY A 51 -11.15 -9.00 0.32
C GLY A 51 -10.61 -7.59 0.58
N TRP A 52 -10.02 -6.91 -0.41
CA TRP A 52 -9.44 -5.58 -0.26
C TRP A 52 -9.94 -4.60 -1.30
N TYR A 53 -10.22 -3.38 -0.84
CA TYR A 53 -10.77 -2.29 -1.64
C TYR A 53 -10.06 -0.98 -1.29
N ILE A 54 -10.12 -0.03 -2.21
CA ILE A 54 -9.69 1.36 -2.01
C ILE A 54 -10.81 2.31 -2.41
N PRO A 55 -10.86 3.52 -1.84
CA PRO A 55 -11.75 4.56 -2.29
C PRO A 55 -11.49 4.93 -3.75
N ALA A 56 -12.55 5.19 -4.49
CA ALA A 56 -12.51 5.62 -5.88
C ALA A 56 -13.50 6.76 -6.11
N ARG A 57 -13.46 7.37 -7.29
CA ARG A 57 -14.41 8.38 -7.71
C ARG A 57 -15.39 7.80 -8.73
N PRO A 58 -16.67 8.10 -8.62
CA PRO A 58 -17.68 7.60 -9.55
C PRO A 58 -17.54 8.16 -10.97
N ASP A 59 -16.85 9.29 -11.12
CA ASP A 59 -16.55 9.97 -12.38
C ASP A 59 -15.19 9.56 -12.99
N ALA A 60 -14.48 8.64 -12.36
CA ALA A 60 -13.22 8.14 -12.88
C ALA A 60 -13.42 7.39 -14.21
N VAL A 61 -12.56 7.67 -15.18
CA VAL A 61 -12.58 6.98 -16.46
C VAL A 61 -12.13 5.53 -16.28
N ALA A 62 -12.75 4.61 -17.01
CA ALA A 62 -12.36 3.21 -16.97
C ALA A 62 -10.88 3.03 -17.32
N GLY A 63 -10.12 2.35 -16.44
CA GLY A 63 -8.68 2.16 -16.58
C GLY A 63 -7.82 3.28 -15.98
N GLU A 64 -8.44 4.32 -15.38
CA GLU A 64 -7.69 5.35 -14.67
C GLU A 64 -6.97 4.78 -13.45
N SER A 65 -5.69 5.11 -13.30
CA SER A 65 -4.81 4.59 -12.26
C SER A 65 -4.65 5.50 -11.04
N THR A 66 -5.23 6.70 -11.09
CA THR A 66 -5.03 7.74 -10.06
C THR A 66 -5.40 7.25 -8.66
N ALA A 67 -6.56 6.61 -8.51
CA ALA A 67 -7.02 6.09 -7.22
C ALA A 67 -6.05 5.05 -6.65
N TRP A 68 -5.50 4.18 -7.52
CA TRP A 68 -4.53 3.17 -7.11
C TRP A 68 -3.20 3.79 -6.66
N TYR A 69 -2.60 4.64 -7.47
CA TYR A 69 -1.32 5.26 -7.12
C TYR A 69 -1.42 6.16 -5.88
N ALA A 70 -2.53 6.86 -5.69
CA ALA A 70 -2.77 7.63 -4.48
C ALA A 70 -2.91 6.78 -3.22
N SER A 71 -3.40 5.54 -3.35
CA SER A 71 -3.67 4.62 -2.23
C SER A 71 -2.58 3.55 -2.03
N PHE A 72 -1.60 3.46 -2.93
CA PHE A 72 -0.64 2.34 -2.99
C PHE A 72 0.10 2.13 -1.66
N TRP A 73 0.70 3.17 -1.10
CA TRP A 73 1.50 3.04 0.12
C TRP A 73 0.65 2.69 1.34
N ASP A 74 -0.52 3.31 1.47
CA ASP A 74 -1.46 3.01 2.56
C ASP A 74 -2.00 1.58 2.44
N PHE A 75 -2.30 1.14 1.22
CA PHE A 75 -2.70 -0.24 0.96
C PHE A 75 -1.58 -1.22 1.34
N CYS A 76 -0.35 -0.99 0.89
CA CYS A 76 0.78 -1.86 1.20
C CYS A 76 1.03 -1.95 2.71
N ALA A 77 1.01 -0.83 3.43
CA ALA A 77 1.16 -0.80 4.88
C ALA A 77 0.07 -1.66 5.57
N SER A 78 -1.19 -1.44 5.22
CA SER A 78 -2.32 -2.15 5.83
C SER A 78 -2.30 -3.65 5.50
N TYR A 79 -2.07 -4.01 4.25
CA TYR A 79 -2.02 -5.39 3.80
C TYR A 79 -0.87 -6.17 4.44
N LEU A 80 0.33 -5.58 4.49
CA LEU A 80 1.51 -6.23 5.07
C LEU A 80 1.39 -6.36 6.58
N ASN A 81 0.86 -5.36 7.27
CA ASN A 81 0.58 -5.43 8.71
C ASN A 81 -0.46 -6.51 9.04
N GLU A 82 -1.51 -6.65 8.24
CA GLU A 82 -2.50 -7.71 8.41
C GLU A 82 -1.88 -9.10 8.22
N ARG A 83 -1.03 -9.25 7.20
CA ARG A 83 -0.45 -10.54 6.83
C ARG A 83 0.70 -10.98 7.73
N PHE A 84 1.57 -10.07 8.11
CA PHE A 84 2.84 -10.37 8.79
C PHE A 84 2.96 -9.77 10.19
N SER A 85 1.99 -8.96 10.62
CA SER A 85 2.07 -8.18 11.86
C SER A 85 3.31 -7.27 11.87
N ALA A 86 4.23 -7.43 12.80
CA ALA A 86 5.48 -6.68 12.85
C ALA A 86 6.67 -7.37 12.14
N ASP A 87 6.44 -8.57 11.57
CA ASP A 87 7.50 -9.38 10.95
C ASP A 87 7.64 -9.07 9.46
N TRP A 88 7.87 -7.81 9.12
CA TRP A 88 8.18 -7.39 7.75
C TRP A 88 8.88 -6.03 7.71
N CYS A 89 9.62 -5.79 6.65
CA CYS A 89 10.10 -4.47 6.29
C CYS A 89 10.33 -4.38 4.77
N LEU A 90 10.37 -3.17 4.25
CA LEU A 90 10.77 -2.91 2.88
C LEU A 90 12.27 -3.20 2.70
N SER A 91 12.70 -3.40 1.46
CA SER A 91 14.13 -3.57 1.15
C SER A 91 14.95 -2.33 1.54
N PRO A 92 16.26 -2.46 1.76
CA PRO A 92 17.13 -1.31 2.03
C PRO A 92 17.06 -0.24 0.93
N GLU A 93 17.03 -0.66 -0.34
CA GLU A 93 16.96 0.24 -1.50
C GLU A 93 15.66 1.06 -1.50
N GLN A 94 14.53 0.40 -1.27
CA GLN A 94 13.24 1.09 -1.20
C GLN A 94 13.15 2.01 0.02
N SER A 95 13.74 1.60 1.13
CA SER A 95 13.82 2.42 2.34
C SER A 95 14.61 3.70 2.08
N LEU A 96 15.74 3.63 1.39
CA LEU A 96 16.54 4.81 1.00
C LEU A 96 15.75 5.76 0.11
N LEU A 97 15.03 5.25 -0.88
CA LEU A 97 14.19 6.09 -1.75
C LEU A 97 13.14 6.84 -0.94
N LEU A 98 12.49 6.18 0.00
CA LEU A 98 11.49 6.80 0.87
C LEU A 98 12.11 7.81 1.85
N HIS A 99 13.30 7.54 2.40
CA HIS A 99 14.04 8.50 3.22
C HIS A 99 14.42 9.75 2.43
N ALA A 100 14.74 9.61 1.14
CA ALA A 100 15.01 10.71 0.23
C ALA A 100 13.74 11.45 -0.22
N GLY A 101 12.55 11.09 0.28
CA GLY A 101 11.28 11.68 -0.11
C GLY A 101 10.73 11.18 -1.45
N ASN A 102 11.38 10.20 -2.08
CA ASN A 102 10.89 9.60 -3.31
C ASN A 102 9.79 8.58 -3.02
N ARG A 103 8.55 8.95 -3.31
CA ARG A 103 7.36 8.12 -3.13
C ARG A 103 6.82 7.56 -4.45
N THR A 104 7.62 7.56 -5.50
CA THR A 104 7.26 6.93 -6.77
C THR A 104 6.91 5.46 -6.52
N VAL A 105 5.76 5.03 -7.02
CA VAL A 105 5.30 3.65 -6.88
C VAL A 105 6.15 2.75 -7.78
N PRO A 106 6.86 1.76 -7.21
CA PRO A 106 7.64 0.83 -8.01
C PRO A 106 6.73 -0.16 -8.74
N THR A 107 7.19 -0.70 -9.86
CA THR A 107 6.49 -1.80 -10.55
C THR A 107 6.46 -3.06 -9.70
N GLN A 108 7.50 -3.29 -8.90
CA GLN A 108 7.55 -4.38 -7.93
C GLN A 108 8.13 -3.88 -6.62
N LEU A 109 7.34 -4.00 -5.55
CA LEU A 109 7.77 -3.67 -4.20
C LEU A 109 8.36 -4.91 -3.52
N LEU A 110 9.64 -4.87 -3.17
CA LEU A 110 10.32 -5.94 -2.46
C LEU A 110 10.11 -5.80 -0.94
N VAL A 111 9.56 -6.84 -0.35
CA VAL A 111 9.27 -6.93 1.08
C VAL A 111 10.01 -8.12 1.69
N ARG A 112 10.71 -7.90 2.78
CA ARG A 112 11.41 -8.93 3.57
C ARG A 112 10.55 -9.33 4.76
N SER A 113 10.50 -10.63 5.06
CA SER A 113 9.81 -11.21 6.22
C SER A 113 10.39 -12.57 6.53
N THR A 114 10.47 -12.98 7.80
CA THR A 114 10.86 -14.36 8.15
C THR A 114 9.85 -15.37 7.64
N LYS A 115 8.60 -14.94 7.43
CA LYS A 115 7.47 -15.72 6.90
C LYS A 115 7.24 -15.51 5.40
N GLY A 116 8.16 -14.83 4.72
CA GLY A 116 8.08 -14.60 3.27
C GLY A 116 8.01 -15.91 2.49
N GLU A 117 7.16 -15.96 1.48
CA GLU A 117 6.92 -17.17 0.68
C GLU A 117 7.73 -17.18 -0.63
N ASN A 118 8.57 -16.17 -0.88
CA ASN A 118 9.25 -15.94 -2.17
C ASN A 118 8.25 -15.88 -3.33
N LYS A 119 7.13 -15.20 -3.09
CA LYS A 119 5.98 -15.17 -3.99
C LYS A 119 5.67 -13.75 -4.45
N ILE A 120 5.28 -13.65 -5.71
CA ILE A 120 4.77 -12.42 -6.31
C ILE A 120 3.25 -12.36 -6.10
N THR A 121 2.78 -11.29 -5.50
CA THR A 121 1.37 -10.93 -5.42
C THR A 121 1.10 -9.80 -6.42
N ARG A 122 0.28 -10.09 -7.43
CA ARG A 122 -0.09 -9.10 -8.44
C ARG A 122 -1.08 -8.10 -7.86
N LEU A 123 -0.88 -6.84 -8.21
CA LEU A 123 -1.70 -5.69 -7.82
C LEU A 123 -2.17 -4.95 -9.08
N PRO A 124 -3.10 -3.99 -8.96
CA PRO A 124 -3.59 -3.22 -10.10
C PRO A 124 -2.48 -2.48 -10.86
N HIS A 125 -2.76 -2.17 -12.12
CA HIS A 125 -1.90 -1.34 -13.00
C HIS A 125 -0.45 -1.85 -13.09
N ASP A 126 -0.29 -3.17 -13.31
CA ASP A 126 1.00 -3.85 -13.48
C ASP A 126 1.98 -3.67 -12.30
N THR A 127 1.47 -3.32 -11.13
CA THR A 127 2.26 -3.32 -9.90
C THR A 127 2.22 -4.68 -9.22
N SER A 128 3.18 -4.95 -8.35
CA SER A 128 3.24 -6.21 -7.60
C SER A 128 4.01 -6.06 -6.29
N LEU A 129 3.76 -7.00 -5.36
CA LEU A 129 4.56 -7.23 -4.17
C LEU A 129 5.36 -8.51 -4.36
N LEU A 130 6.65 -8.47 -4.06
CA LEU A 130 7.49 -9.65 -3.92
C LEU A 130 7.85 -9.82 -2.45
N THR A 131 7.26 -10.80 -1.79
CA THR A 131 7.60 -11.12 -0.39
C THR A 131 8.67 -12.20 -0.37
N VAL A 132 9.85 -11.85 0.11
CA VAL A 132 10.97 -12.77 0.23
C VAL A 132 11.19 -13.21 1.67
N ARG A 133 11.57 -14.48 1.83
CA ARG A 133 11.99 -14.98 3.14
C ARG A 133 13.39 -14.47 3.44
N TYR A 134 13.50 -13.70 4.50
CA TYR A 134 14.76 -13.09 4.92
C TYR A 134 14.77 -12.91 6.44
N SER A 135 15.94 -12.98 7.06
CA SER A 135 16.10 -12.62 8.47
C SER A 135 15.84 -11.14 8.65
N MET A 136 15.01 -10.80 9.63
CA MET A 136 14.71 -9.40 9.91
C MET A 136 15.91 -8.72 10.55
N PRO A 137 16.14 -7.43 10.27
CA PRO A 137 17.12 -6.63 11.01
C PRO A 137 16.66 -6.47 12.48
N ASP A 138 17.58 -6.03 13.34
CA ASP A 138 17.24 -5.71 14.71
C ASP A 138 16.18 -4.61 14.76
N GLU A 139 15.33 -4.63 15.78
CA GLU A 139 14.20 -3.69 15.86
C GLU A 139 14.64 -2.22 15.93
N GLN A 140 15.82 -1.95 16.51
CA GLN A 140 16.44 -0.63 16.50
C GLN A 140 16.84 -0.13 15.11
N ASP A 141 17.00 -1.03 14.15
CA ASP A 141 17.37 -0.75 12.76
C ASP A 141 16.13 -0.60 11.84
N ILE A 142 14.92 -0.72 12.43
CA ILE A 142 13.64 -0.53 11.74
C ILE A 142 13.00 0.78 12.19
N GLU A 143 12.52 1.54 11.23
CA GLU A 143 11.73 2.75 11.44
C GLU A 143 10.31 2.56 10.89
N VAL A 144 9.30 3.06 11.59
CA VAL A 144 7.91 3.03 11.13
C VAL A 144 7.50 4.42 10.70
N ASN A 145 7.13 4.57 9.42
CA ASN A 145 6.70 5.82 8.84
C ASN A 145 5.37 5.61 8.10
N ASN A 146 4.31 6.26 8.56
CA ASN A 146 2.95 6.11 8.01
C ASN A 146 2.50 4.64 7.87
N GLY A 147 2.84 3.82 8.86
CA GLY A 147 2.52 2.40 8.86
C GLY A 147 3.46 1.51 8.02
N LEU A 148 4.34 2.10 7.23
CA LEU A 148 5.39 1.37 6.49
C LEU A 148 6.58 1.09 7.41
N ARG A 149 7.06 -0.13 7.38
CA ARG A 149 8.25 -0.56 8.13
C ARG A 149 9.46 -0.49 7.21
N LEU A 150 10.39 0.38 7.52
CA LEU A 150 11.58 0.69 6.73
C LEU A 150 12.83 0.30 7.50
N TYR A 151 13.92 0.01 6.79
CA TYR A 151 15.25 0.14 7.40
C TYR A 151 15.47 1.59 7.82
N ALA A 152 16.01 1.82 9.00
CA ALA A 152 16.54 3.13 9.37
C ALA A 152 17.64 3.55 8.38
N LEU A 153 17.90 4.84 8.27
CA LEU A 153 18.76 5.37 7.19
C LEU A 153 20.16 4.73 7.15
N VAL A 154 20.83 4.63 8.28
CA VAL A 154 22.21 4.08 8.33
C VAL A 154 22.23 2.58 8.01
N PRO A 155 21.42 1.73 8.63
CA PRO A 155 21.32 0.32 8.24
C PRO A 155 20.94 0.13 6.76
N ALA A 156 20.06 0.97 6.22
CA ALA A 156 19.71 0.91 4.81
C ALA A 156 20.91 1.18 3.89
N LEU A 157 21.74 2.16 4.23
CA LEU A 157 22.96 2.47 3.48
C LEU A 157 24.00 1.34 3.52
N ILE A 158 24.09 0.64 4.64
CA ILE A 158 25.03 -0.48 4.81
C ILE A 158 24.57 -1.70 4.00
N ASP A 159 23.26 -2.00 4.04
CA ASP A 159 22.67 -3.21 3.46
C ASP A 159 22.23 -3.05 1.99
N CYS A 160 22.22 -1.83 1.45
CA CYS A 160 21.83 -1.61 0.06
C CYS A 160 22.88 -2.15 -0.92
N THR A 161 22.40 -2.59 -2.08
CA THR A 161 23.31 -3.04 -3.14
C THR A 161 24.00 -1.84 -3.81
N PRO A 162 25.30 -1.93 -4.14
CA PRO A 162 26.02 -0.84 -4.82
C PRO A 162 25.38 -0.39 -6.13
N GLY A 163 24.64 -1.26 -6.79
CA GLY A 163 23.92 -0.95 -8.04
C GLY A 163 22.87 0.13 -7.94
N LEU A 164 22.35 0.41 -6.75
CA LEU A 164 21.37 1.47 -6.55
C LEU A 164 21.90 2.85 -6.99
N PHE A 165 23.16 3.15 -6.62
CA PHE A 165 23.80 4.43 -6.92
C PHE A 165 24.15 4.60 -8.41
N HIS A 166 24.21 3.49 -9.16
CA HIS A 166 24.44 3.51 -10.60
C HIS A 166 23.14 3.62 -11.42
N GLN A 167 22.03 3.15 -10.88
CA GLN A 167 20.73 3.17 -11.57
C GLN A 167 20.01 4.52 -11.48
N HIS A 168 20.39 5.34 -10.51
CA HIS A 168 19.86 6.70 -10.33
C HIS A 168 21.00 7.71 -10.36
N PRO A 169 21.62 7.96 -11.54
CA PRO A 169 22.60 9.04 -11.68
C PRO A 169 21.84 10.36 -11.73
N THR A 170 21.25 10.76 -10.61
CA THR A 170 20.57 12.04 -10.48
C THR A 170 21.44 13.03 -9.77
N ASP A 171 21.30 14.30 -10.13
CA ASP A 171 21.95 15.48 -9.59
C ASP A 171 21.88 15.66 -8.05
N GLN A 172 21.34 14.69 -7.32
CA GLN A 172 21.23 14.69 -5.86
C GLN A 172 22.44 14.06 -5.15
N GLY A 173 23.45 13.62 -5.87
CA GLY A 173 24.71 13.06 -5.34
C GLY A 173 25.92 13.97 -5.50
N ARG A 174 25.72 15.23 -5.88
CA ARG A 174 26.77 16.22 -6.03
C ARG A 174 26.43 17.49 -5.25
N ASP A 175 26.52 17.42 -3.95
CA ASP A 175 26.78 18.57 -3.06
C ASP A 175 27.44 18.06 -1.78
#